data_4f8d6cae9b93f02f1a66706548f869b6
#
_entry.id   4f8d6cae9b93f02f1a66706548f869b6
#
_cell.length_a   1.000
_cell.length_b   1.000
_cell.length_c   1.000
_cell.angle_alpha   90.00
_cell.angle_beta   90.00
_cell.angle_gamma   90.00
#
_symmetry.space_group_name_H-M   'P 1'
#
loop_
_entity.id
_entity.type
_entity.pdbx_description
1 polymer ?
#
loop_
_entity_poly.entity_id
_entity_poly.type
_entity_poly.pdbx_seq_one_letter_code
_entity_poly.pdbx_strand_id
1 'polypeptide(L)'
;MSDSTQPKLDLVVIGNGMAGLRVIEDLLEAAPARYNITVFGAEPHASYNRIMLSPVLAGDKEFAEIQTHDRDWYANNGITLYTGEAVETIDRRRRMVVSSEGREVGYDRLVLATGSRPFIIPVPGHDRQGVISFRDITDVNEMVAASEQGGKAAVIGGGLLGLEAAYGLHKRGMDVTIVHLMDQLMERQLDPTAAELLQHSLTQRGLSFRMGAETAAITGDEAGRVNGLRFKDADDSTLDADLVVMAVGIRPNIDLAKSAGLHCDKGIVVNDTMQTYDPRIYAVGECVEHRQAVYGLVAPLWDQAKVCANHLAWRGHSHYDGSVTATQLKVTGIDMYSAGDFAQGEDTDTLTYADIRRGVYKRIVLRDDRIAGVVLYGDTRDGGWYFKHMQAGTDVSAFRDLLVFGKAFVEAGDDSPDDETAKEAA
;
A
#
# COMPACT_ATOMS: atom_id res chain seq x y z
N MET A 1 -37.01 -15.04 14.96
CA MET A 1 -36.90 -15.12 16.43
C MET A 1 -35.44 -14.96 16.75
N SER A 2 -35.04 -13.81 17.23
CA SER A 2 -33.63 -13.50 17.54
C SER A 2 -33.19 -14.24 18.78
N ASP A 3 -32.20 -15.08 18.64
CA ASP A 3 -31.57 -15.80 19.74
C ASP A 3 -30.71 -14.82 20.57
N SER A 4 -31.37 -14.09 21.45
CA SER A 4 -30.80 -13.00 22.25
C SER A 4 -30.23 -13.45 23.61
N THR A 5 -29.89 -14.71 23.77
CA THR A 5 -29.58 -15.30 25.09
C THR A 5 -28.07 -15.68 25.28
N GLN A 6 -27.24 -15.61 24.26
CA GLN A 6 -25.81 -15.81 24.48
C GLN A 6 -25.09 -14.50 24.87
N PRO A 7 -24.27 -14.51 25.93
CA PRO A 7 -23.46 -13.33 26.28
C PRO A 7 -22.55 -12.98 25.11
N LYS A 8 -22.43 -11.66 24.83
CA LYS A 8 -21.46 -11.17 23.84
C LYS A 8 -20.05 -11.57 24.24
N LEU A 9 -19.23 -11.90 23.26
CA LEU A 9 -17.80 -12.12 23.45
C LEU A 9 -17.07 -10.77 23.43
N ASP A 10 -15.93 -10.70 24.10
CA ASP A 10 -15.08 -9.51 24.08
C ASP A 10 -14.05 -9.63 22.94
N LEU A 11 -14.10 -8.68 22.00
CA LEU A 11 -13.16 -8.53 20.89
C LEU A 11 -12.27 -7.31 21.12
N VAL A 12 -10.98 -7.51 21.14
CA VAL A 12 -10.01 -6.41 21.14
C VAL A 12 -9.35 -6.32 19.76
N VAL A 13 -9.28 -5.11 19.20
CA VAL A 13 -8.58 -4.82 17.94
C VAL A 13 -7.43 -3.86 18.25
N ILE A 14 -6.19 -4.30 17.96
CA ILE A 14 -4.98 -3.49 18.14
C ILE A 14 -4.57 -2.90 16.80
N GLY A 15 -4.77 -1.61 16.64
CA GLY A 15 -4.54 -0.86 15.42
C GLY A 15 -5.84 -0.37 14.79
N ASN A 16 -6.03 0.96 14.79
CA ASN A 16 -7.18 1.65 14.21
C ASN A 16 -6.88 2.19 12.80
N GLY A 17 -6.03 1.48 12.05
CA GLY A 17 -5.75 1.78 10.65
C GLY A 17 -6.77 1.15 9.71
N MET A 18 -6.53 1.26 8.40
CA MET A 18 -7.45 0.80 7.35
C MET A 18 -7.84 -0.68 7.49
N ALA A 19 -6.89 -1.57 7.79
CA ALA A 19 -7.17 -3.01 7.91
C ALA A 19 -8.00 -3.34 9.17
N GLY A 20 -7.64 -2.76 10.32
CA GLY A 20 -8.37 -2.98 11.58
C GLY A 20 -9.81 -2.46 11.50
N LEU A 21 -10.00 -1.26 10.96
CA LEU A 21 -11.33 -0.70 10.73
C LEU A 21 -12.15 -1.58 9.77
N ARG A 22 -11.56 -2.05 8.67
CA ARG A 22 -12.27 -2.90 7.71
C ARG A 22 -12.75 -4.21 8.31
N VAL A 23 -11.97 -4.85 9.20
CA VAL A 23 -12.45 -6.03 9.96
C VAL A 23 -13.69 -5.69 10.78
N ILE A 24 -13.71 -4.52 11.42
CA ILE A 24 -14.84 -4.09 12.25
C ILE A 24 -16.08 -3.85 11.39
N GLU A 25 -15.96 -3.13 10.27
CA GLU A 25 -17.06 -2.87 9.33
C GLU A 25 -17.67 -4.16 8.82
N ASP A 26 -16.84 -5.07 8.28
CA ASP A 26 -17.29 -6.37 7.75
C ASP A 26 -17.89 -7.25 8.86
N LEU A 27 -17.39 -7.16 10.09
CA LEU A 27 -17.90 -7.92 11.24
C LEU A 27 -19.25 -7.37 11.71
N LEU A 28 -19.42 -6.05 11.77
CA LEU A 28 -20.71 -5.42 12.11
C LEU A 28 -21.79 -5.78 11.09
N GLU A 29 -21.46 -5.82 9.81
CA GLU A 29 -22.36 -6.28 8.76
C GLU A 29 -22.73 -7.76 8.91
N ALA A 30 -21.72 -8.60 9.20
CA ALA A 30 -21.90 -10.05 9.26
C ALA A 30 -22.56 -10.54 10.56
N ALA A 31 -22.23 -9.92 11.72
CA ALA A 31 -22.65 -10.38 13.05
C ALA A 31 -22.70 -9.21 14.07
N PRO A 32 -23.61 -8.23 13.94
CA PRO A 32 -23.60 -6.95 14.68
C PRO A 32 -23.75 -7.09 16.21
N ALA A 33 -24.38 -8.16 16.67
CA ALA A 33 -24.66 -8.36 18.10
C ALA A 33 -23.67 -9.31 18.81
N ARG A 34 -22.62 -9.79 18.11
CA ARG A 34 -21.80 -10.89 18.60
C ARG A 34 -20.75 -10.48 19.62
N TYR A 35 -20.18 -9.29 19.44
CA TYR A 35 -19.04 -8.84 20.23
C TYR A 35 -19.30 -7.51 20.94
N ASN A 36 -18.68 -7.35 22.14
CA ASN A 36 -18.31 -6.06 22.66
C ASN A 36 -16.92 -5.73 22.04
N ILE A 37 -16.82 -4.65 21.31
CA ILE A 37 -15.61 -4.33 20.54
C ILE A 37 -14.86 -3.20 21.26
N THR A 38 -13.57 -3.44 21.52
CA THR A 38 -12.63 -2.44 22.01
C THR A 38 -11.50 -2.26 21.00
N VAL A 39 -11.19 -1.03 20.62
CA VAL A 39 -10.17 -0.68 19.63
C VAL A 39 -9.10 0.20 20.27
N PHE A 40 -7.84 -0.14 20.06
CA PHE A 40 -6.70 0.68 20.45
C PHE A 40 -6.00 1.23 19.20
N GLY A 41 -5.82 2.55 19.16
CA GLY A 41 -5.06 3.26 18.13
C GLY A 41 -3.91 4.05 18.74
N ALA A 42 -2.67 3.82 18.28
CA ALA A 42 -1.51 4.56 18.75
C ALA A 42 -1.55 6.04 18.33
N GLU A 43 -2.17 6.35 17.20
CA GLU A 43 -2.37 7.72 16.75
C GLU A 43 -3.53 8.40 17.49
N PRO A 44 -3.48 9.73 17.72
CA PRO A 44 -4.51 10.45 18.48
C PRO A 44 -5.80 10.71 17.67
N HIS A 45 -5.92 10.10 16.51
CA HIS A 45 -7.00 10.31 15.54
C HIS A 45 -7.89 9.06 15.41
N ALA A 46 -9.15 9.27 15.00
CA ALA A 46 -9.97 8.20 14.43
C ALA A 46 -9.36 7.72 13.10
N SER A 47 -9.84 6.59 12.59
CA SER A 47 -9.30 6.01 11.36
C SER A 47 -9.45 6.93 10.15
N TYR A 48 -8.43 6.96 9.31
CA TYR A 48 -8.39 7.71 8.07
C TYR A 48 -7.78 6.90 6.93
N ASN A 49 -8.09 7.30 5.69
CA ASN A 49 -7.56 6.67 4.49
C ASN A 49 -6.12 7.13 4.21
N ARG A 50 -5.13 6.28 4.55
CA ARG A 50 -3.71 6.60 4.36
C ARG A 50 -3.28 6.79 2.90
N ILE A 51 -4.02 6.21 1.92
CA ILE A 51 -3.76 6.45 0.50
C ILE A 51 -3.92 7.94 0.16
N MET A 52 -4.78 8.62 0.90
CA MET A 52 -5.09 10.03 0.68
C MET A 52 -4.13 11.00 1.38
N LEU A 53 -3.07 10.52 2.05
CA LEU A 53 -2.03 11.38 2.62
C LEU A 53 -1.29 12.17 1.55
N SER A 54 -1.07 11.60 0.37
CA SER A 54 -0.42 12.28 -0.76
C SER A 54 -1.24 13.48 -1.27
N PRO A 55 -2.56 13.40 -1.52
CA PRO A 55 -3.41 14.55 -1.75
C PRO A 55 -3.41 15.61 -0.64
N VAL A 56 -3.32 15.19 0.64
CA VAL A 56 -3.22 16.13 1.76
C VAL A 56 -1.88 16.88 1.72
N LEU A 57 -0.78 16.14 1.52
CA LEU A 57 0.54 16.75 1.33
C LEU A 57 0.54 17.72 0.13
N ALA A 58 -0.09 17.36 -0.96
CA ALA A 58 -0.18 18.20 -2.15
C ALA A 58 -1.12 19.43 -1.98
N GLY A 59 -1.87 19.54 -0.88
CA GLY A 59 -2.85 20.59 -0.64
C GLY A 59 -4.15 20.44 -1.43
N ASP A 60 -4.43 19.24 -1.95
CA ASP A 60 -5.65 18.94 -2.71
C ASP A 60 -6.80 18.52 -1.80
N LYS A 61 -6.49 18.11 -0.56
CA LYS A 61 -7.45 17.70 0.47
C LYS A 61 -7.02 18.16 1.85
N GLU A 62 -8.02 18.34 2.70
CA GLU A 62 -7.80 18.54 4.13
C GLU A 62 -7.83 17.20 4.88
N PHE A 63 -7.19 17.13 6.06
CA PHE A 63 -7.17 15.91 6.86
C PHE A 63 -8.58 15.41 7.21
N ALA A 64 -9.50 16.32 7.51
CA ALA A 64 -10.90 15.97 7.83
C ALA A 64 -11.61 15.23 6.69
N GLU A 65 -11.26 15.51 5.44
CA GLU A 65 -11.88 14.87 4.27
C GLU A 65 -11.42 13.42 4.04
N ILE A 66 -10.31 13.03 4.65
CA ILE A 66 -9.76 11.67 4.52
C ILE A 66 -10.06 10.78 5.72
N GLN A 67 -10.69 11.32 6.77
CA GLN A 67 -11.19 10.51 7.89
C GLN A 67 -12.29 9.58 7.39
N THR A 68 -12.18 8.30 7.72
CA THR A 68 -13.14 7.28 7.28
C THR A 68 -14.41 7.32 8.14
N HIS A 69 -14.23 7.41 9.45
CA HIS A 69 -15.30 7.53 10.44
C HIS A 69 -14.85 8.48 11.55
N ASP A 70 -15.83 9.22 12.09
CA ASP A 70 -15.65 10.05 13.27
C ASP A 70 -15.84 9.23 14.57
N ARG A 71 -15.62 9.85 15.72
CA ARG A 71 -15.78 9.20 17.04
C ARG A 71 -17.24 8.79 17.31
N ASP A 72 -18.20 9.53 16.77
CA ASP A 72 -19.63 9.27 16.96
C ASP A 72 -20.04 7.97 16.27
N TRP A 73 -19.44 7.65 15.11
CA TRP A 73 -19.66 6.37 14.45
C TRP A 73 -19.29 5.19 15.35
N TYR A 74 -18.14 5.25 16.03
CA TYR A 74 -17.72 4.17 16.95
C TYR A 74 -18.70 4.07 18.12
N ALA A 75 -19.07 5.19 18.74
CA ALA A 75 -20.01 5.21 19.85
C ALA A 75 -21.40 4.67 19.46
N ASN A 76 -21.92 5.08 18.29
CA ASN A 76 -23.22 4.63 17.78
C ASN A 76 -23.26 3.13 17.45
N ASN A 77 -22.10 2.52 17.15
CA ASN A 77 -21.97 1.08 16.94
C ASN A 77 -21.57 0.31 18.22
N GLY A 78 -21.57 0.98 19.38
CA GLY A 78 -21.22 0.36 20.67
C GLY A 78 -19.75 -0.06 20.78
N ILE A 79 -18.84 0.61 20.06
CA ILE A 79 -17.41 0.34 20.05
C ILE A 79 -16.72 1.28 21.01
N THR A 80 -15.89 0.72 21.90
CA THR A 80 -14.98 1.50 22.74
C THR A 80 -13.70 1.79 21.98
N LEU A 81 -13.43 3.06 21.67
CA LEU A 81 -12.22 3.50 20.95
C LEU A 81 -11.28 4.26 21.86
N TYR A 82 -10.05 3.79 21.98
CA TYR A 82 -8.93 4.48 22.61
C TYR A 82 -7.96 4.96 21.53
N THR A 83 -7.78 6.28 21.40
CA THR A 83 -6.86 6.93 20.44
C THR A 83 -5.70 7.57 21.18
N GLY A 84 -4.50 7.57 20.58
CA GLY A 84 -3.26 8.02 21.25
C GLY A 84 -2.78 7.03 22.31
N GLU A 85 -3.29 5.81 22.31
CA GLU A 85 -3.04 4.80 23.33
C GLU A 85 -2.58 3.50 22.66
N ALA A 86 -1.28 3.23 22.70
CA ALA A 86 -0.70 2.03 22.13
C ALA A 86 -0.85 0.84 23.08
N VAL A 87 -1.02 -0.37 22.55
CA VAL A 87 -0.91 -1.60 23.37
C VAL A 87 0.56 -2.02 23.43
N GLU A 88 1.09 -2.21 24.63
CA GLU A 88 2.49 -2.57 24.88
C GLU A 88 2.68 -4.06 25.24
N THR A 89 1.65 -4.69 25.80
CA THR A 89 1.75 -6.08 26.25
C THR A 89 0.49 -6.88 25.91
N ILE A 90 0.70 -8.15 25.53
CA ILE A 90 -0.35 -9.14 25.36
C ILE A 90 -0.03 -10.32 26.29
N ASP A 91 -0.81 -10.50 27.36
CA ASP A 91 -0.77 -11.69 28.21
C ASP A 91 -1.75 -12.76 27.68
N ARG A 92 -1.24 -13.66 26.89
CA ARG A 92 -2.03 -14.75 26.27
C ARG A 92 -2.61 -15.72 27.29
N ARG A 93 -1.97 -15.92 28.44
CA ARG A 93 -2.45 -16.84 29.48
C ARG A 93 -3.65 -16.22 30.21
N ARG A 94 -3.57 -14.95 30.58
CA ARG A 94 -4.67 -14.21 31.19
C ARG A 94 -5.70 -13.71 30.17
N ARG A 95 -5.37 -13.75 28.88
CA ARG A 95 -6.15 -13.18 27.79
C ARG A 95 -6.41 -11.68 28.01
N MET A 96 -5.35 -10.94 28.25
CA MET A 96 -5.39 -9.51 28.53
C MET A 96 -4.39 -8.76 27.66
N VAL A 97 -4.77 -7.56 27.28
CA VAL A 97 -3.85 -6.57 26.71
C VAL A 97 -3.63 -5.45 27.74
N VAL A 98 -2.42 -4.88 27.73
CA VAL A 98 -2.07 -3.72 28.58
C VAL A 98 -1.60 -2.60 27.67
N SER A 99 -2.19 -1.43 27.80
CA SER A 99 -1.83 -0.24 27.03
C SER A 99 -0.71 0.58 27.66
N SER A 100 -0.19 1.57 26.92
CA SER A 100 0.78 2.57 27.38
C SER A 100 0.30 3.40 28.58
N GLU A 101 -1.02 3.52 28.76
CA GLU A 101 -1.66 4.20 29.89
C GLU A 101 -1.92 3.25 31.07
N GLY A 102 -1.41 2.01 31.02
CA GLY A 102 -1.61 1.00 32.05
C GLY A 102 -3.02 0.40 32.08
N ARG A 103 -3.82 0.60 31.05
CA ARG A 103 -5.18 0.03 30.95
C ARG A 103 -5.12 -1.45 30.63
N GLU A 104 -5.76 -2.26 31.46
CA GLU A 104 -5.92 -3.69 31.25
C GLU A 104 -7.29 -4.00 30.64
N VAL A 105 -7.33 -4.69 29.50
CA VAL A 105 -8.57 -5.12 28.83
C VAL A 105 -8.49 -6.60 28.47
N GLY A 106 -9.51 -7.36 28.93
CA GLY A 106 -9.65 -8.78 28.62
C GLY A 106 -10.18 -9.02 27.21
N TYR A 107 -9.89 -10.19 26.62
CA TYR A 107 -10.42 -10.58 25.33
C TYR A 107 -10.78 -12.06 25.24
N ASP A 108 -11.84 -12.36 24.49
CA ASP A 108 -12.14 -13.71 23.99
C ASP A 108 -11.52 -13.91 22.61
N ARG A 109 -11.45 -12.83 21.83
CA ARG A 109 -10.76 -12.76 20.54
C ARG A 109 -9.92 -11.49 20.46
N LEU A 110 -8.79 -11.61 19.79
CA LEU A 110 -7.85 -10.51 19.57
C LEU A 110 -7.51 -10.40 18.06
N VAL A 111 -7.56 -9.20 17.51
CA VAL A 111 -7.09 -8.91 16.15
C VAL A 111 -5.89 -7.97 16.22
N LEU A 112 -4.77 -8.41 15.66
CA LEU A 112 -3.58 -7.60 15.47
C LEU A 112 -3.63 -6.94 14.09
N ALA A 113 -3.78 -5.62 14.07
CA ALA A 113 -3.78 -4.80 12.86
C ALA A 113 -2.72 -3.70 12.99
N THR A 114 -1.55 -4.07 13.52
CA THR A 114 -0.46 -3.17 13.91
C THR A 114 0.26 -2.51 12.72
N GLY A 115 -0.03 -2.95 11.49
CA GLY A 115 0.49 -2.34 10.28
C GLY A 115 2.00 -2.48 10.14
N SER A 116 2.65 -1.45 9.61
CA SER A 116 4.08 -1.40 9.35
C SER A 116 4.67 -0.04 9.71
N ARG A 117 5.99 0.01 9.87
CA ARG A 117 6.78 1.22 10.05
C ARG A 117 7.67 1.49 8.83
N PRO A 118 8.03 2.74 8.55
CA PRO A 118 9.01 3.07 7.53
C PRO A 118 10.35 2.38 7.80
N PHE A 119 11.01 1.98 6.74
CA PHE A 119 12.41 1.56 6.84
C PHE A 119 13.29 2.81 6.77
N ILE A 120 14.05 3.05 7.84
CA ILE A 120 15.03 4.13 7.91
C ILE A 120 16.39 3.54 7.55
N ILE A 121 17.06 4.13 6.56
CA ILE A 121 18.40 3.70 6.15
C ILE A 121 19.37 4.01 7.31
N PRO A 122 20.12 3.03 7.83
CA PRO A 122 21.01 3.22 8.97
C PRO A 122 22.34 3.89 8.56
N VAL A 123 22.26 5.07 7.97
CA VAL A 123 23.43 5.89 7.62
C VAL A 123 23.69 6.95 8.69
N PRO A 124 24.94 7.43 8.87
CA PRO A 124 25.21 8.55 9.76
C PRO A 124 24.29 9.74 9.47
N GLY A 125 23.69 10.31 10.52
CA GLY A 125 22.81 11.45 10.41
C GLY A 125 21.32 11.17 10.07
N HIS A 126 20.93 9.89 10.04
CA HIS A 126 19.55 9.49 9.76
C HIS A 126 18.53 9.97 10.81
N ASP A 127 19.00 10.38 11.97
CA ASP A 127 18.24 10.85 13.13
C ASP A 127 18.29 12.37 13.33
N ARG A 128 18.85 13.12 12.36
CA ARG A 128 18.91 14.57 12.40
C ARG A 128 17.53 15.21 12.29
N GLN A 129 17.40 16.41 12.89
CA GLN A 129 16.21 17.23 12.68
C GLN A 129 16.04 17.58 11.18
N GLY A 130 14.84 17.40 10.65
CA GLY A 130 14.54 17.58 9.23
C GLY A 130 14.77 16.30 8.38
N VAL A 131 15.05 15.17 9.03
CA VAL A 131 15.00 13.84 8.39
C VAL A 131 13.71 13.17 8.85
N ILE A 132 12.81 12.92 7.92
CA ILE A 132 11.47 12.39 8.19
C ILE A 132 11.12 11.25 7.28
N SER A 133 10.08 10.51 7.63
CA SER A 133 9.47 9.50 6.76
C SER A 133 8.22 10.05 6.06
N PHE A 134 7.53 9.21 5.29
CA PHE A 134 6.21 9.51 4.76
C PHE A 134 5.26 8.35 5.02
N ARG A 135 4.60 8.36 6.18
CA ARG A 135 3.81 7.22 6.65
C ARG A 135 2.45 7.59 7.23
N ASP A 136 2.37 8.66 7.99
CA ASP A 136 1.16 9.08 8.71
C ASP A 136 0.92 10.59 8.61
N ILE A 137 -0.12 11.07 9.25
CA ILE A 137 -0.49 12.50 9.19
C ILE A 137 0.51 13.37 9.93
N THR A 138 1.24 12.86 10.90
CA THR A 138 2.29 13.60 11.61
C THR A 138 3.43 13.90 10.65
N ASP A 139 3.88 12.89 9.90
CA ASP A 139 4.89 13.05 8.84
C ASP A 139 4.45 14.12 7.82
N VAL A 140 3.18 14.05 7.37
CA VAL A 140 2.62 15.05 6.42
C VAL A 140 2.65 16.45 7.01
N ASN A 141 2.25 16.63 8.26
CA ASN A 141 2.24 17.94 8.91
C ASN A 141 3.67 18.52 9.05
N GLU A 142 4.67 17.67 9.36
CA GLU A 142 6.08 18.07 9.39
C GLU A 142 6.58 18.49 8.00
N MET A 143 6.22 17.73 6.95
CA MET A 143 6.55 18.07 5.55
C MET A 143 5.90 19.38 5.12
N VAL A 144 4.64 19.61 5.49
CA VAL A 144 3.92 20.87 5.21
C VAL A 144 4.62 22.04 5.90
N ALA A 145 4.90 21.90 7.20
CA ALA A 145 5.58 22.96 7.97
C ALA A 145 6.99 23.29 7.41
N ALA A 146 7.74 22.26 6.97
CA ALA A 146 9.02 22.47 6.30
C ALA A 146 8.86 23.20 4.96
N SER A 147 7.84 22.85 4.18
CA SER A 147 7.57 23.47 2.87
C SER A 147 7.21 24.95 2.96
N GLU A 148 6.61 25.40 4.06
CA GLU A 148 6.30 26.83 4.29
C GLU A 148 7.54 27.69 4.42
N GLN A 149 8.68 27.11 4.79
CA GLN A 149 9.97 27.80 4.82
C GLN A 149 10.66 27.82 3.45
N GLY A 150 10.14 27.06 2.49
CA GLY A 150 10.75 26.87 1.17
C GLY A 150 12.04 26.07 1.25
N GLY A 151 12.90 26.21 0.23
CA GLY A 151 14.20 25.55 0.20
C GLY A 151 14.22 24.24 -0.61
N LYS A 152 15.21 23.39 -0.32
CA LYS A 152 15.51 22.18 -1.07
C LYS A 152 15.08 20.94 -0.30
N ALA A 153 14.43 20.01 -0.97
CA ALA A 153 14.11 18.71 -0.39
C ALA A 153 14.80 17.57 -1.16
N ALA A 154 15.37 16.63 -0.45
CA ALA A 154 15.84 15.37 -1.01
C ALA A 154 14.91 14.23 -0.58
N VAL A 155 14.33 13.52 -1.56
CA VAL A 155 13.48 12.36 -1.30
C VAL A 155 14.27 11.10 -1.66
N ILE A 156 14.62 10.30 -0.66
CA ILE A 156 15.34 9.04 -0.84
C ILE A 156 14.32 7.93 -1.09
N GLY A 157 14.29 7.43 -2.32
CA GLY A 157 13.39 6.38 -2.79
C GLY A 157 12.59 6.79 -4.03
N GLY A 158 12.80 6.09 -5.14
CA GLY A 158 12.10 6.30 -6.43
C GLY A 158 10.88 5.39 -6.63
N GLY A 159 10.34 4.82 -5.54
CA GLY A 159 9.10 4.05 -5.54
C GLY A 159 7.87 4.94 -5.39
N LEU A 160 6.67 4.32 -5.35
CA LEU A 160 5.36 5.00 -5.32
C LEU A 160 5.30 6.14 -4.30
N LEU A 161 5.52 5.84 -3.01
CA LEU A 161 5.42 6.83 -1.93
C LEU A 161 6.47 7.95 -2.05
N GLY A 162 7.68 7.63 -2.52
CA GLY A 162 8.73 8.64 -2.73
C GLY A 162 8.37 9.63 -3.83
N LEU A 163 7.83 9.15 -4.95
CA LEU A 163 7.35 10.00 -6.03
C LEU A 163 6.17 10.89 -5.59
N GLU A 164 5.26 10.33 -4.79
CA GLU A 164 4.14 11.04 -4.20
C GLU A 164 4.61 12.15 -3.24
N ALA A 165 5.54 11.82 -2.34
CA ALA A 165 6.14 12.79 -1.42
C ALA A 165 6.85 13.92 -2.18
N ALA A 166 7.68 13.55 -3.16
CA ALA A 166 8.42 14.51 -3.99
C ALA A 166 7.49 15.49 -4.73
N TYR A 167 6.44 14.97 -5.34
CA TYR A 167 5.48 15.81 -6.04
C TYR A 167 4.68 16.70 -5.09
N GLY A 168 4.25 16.19 -3.94
CA GLY A 168 3.54 16.97 -2.94
C GLY A 168 4.38 18.15 -2.43
N LEU A 169 5.66 17.94 -2.12
CA LEU A 169 6.60 18.98 -1.71
C LEU A 169 6.88 19.97 -2.83
N HIS A 170 7.08 19.49 -4.07
CA HIS A 170 7.26 20.36 -5.23
C HIS A 170 6.05 21.26 -5.48
N LYS A 171 4.83 20.70 -5.38
CA LYS A 171 3.59 21.47 -5.52
C LYS A 171 3.43 22.57 -4.45
N ARG A 172 4.07 22.38 -3.29
CA ARG A 172 4.18 23.38 -2.21
C ARG A 172 5.35 24.36 -2.39
N GLY A 173 6.08 24.29 -3.52
CA GLY A 173 7.10 25.27 -3.89
C GLY A 173 8.52 24.91 -3.46
N MET A 174 8.79 23.71 -2.96
CA MET A 174 10.17 23.27 -2.71
C MET A 174 10.88 22.84 -4.00
N ASP A 175 12.21 23.02 -4.05
CA ASP A 175 13.09 22.43 -5.07
C ASP A 175 13.40 20.98 -4.67
N VAL A 176 12.88 20.00 -5.41
CA VAL A 176 12.90 18.61 -5.00
C VAL A 176 13.80 17.77 -5.89
N THR A 177 14.73 17.04 -5.26
CA THR A 177 15.54 16.02 -5.91
C THR A 177 15.20 14.65 -5.34
N ILE A 178 14.80 13.72 -6.23
CA ILE A 178 14.60 12.31 -5.90
C ILE A 178 15.94 11.59 -6.03
N VAL A 179 16.36 10.95 -4.94
CA VAL A 179 17.59 10.14 -4.86
C VAL A 179 17.20 8.68 -4.86
N HIS A 180 17.67 7.91 -5.84
CA HIS A 180 17.30 6.51 -5.96
C HIS A 180 18.51 5.62 -6.17
N LEU A 181 18.54 4.48 -5.46
CA LEU A 181 19.64 3.53 -5.51
C LEU A 181 19.73 2.81 -6.86
N MET A 182 18.57 2.51 -7.47
CA MET A 182 18.49 1.81 -8.75
C MET A 182 18.55 2.83 -9.91
N ASP A 183 18.85 2.32 -11.10
CA ASP A 183 18.87 3.13 -12.33
C ASP A 183 17.47 3.35 -12.93
N GLN A 184 16.45 2.75 -12.34
CA GLN A 184 15.07 2.76 -12.81
C GLN A 184 14.11 3.15 -11.69
N LEU A 185 13.14 4.05 -11.98
CA LEU A 185 12.03 4.34 -11.07
C LEU A 185 11.04 3.18 -11.02
N MET A 186 10.45 2.95 -9.84
CA MET A 186 9.38 1.96 -9.64
C MET A 186 9.72 0.58 -10.23
N GLU A 187 10.92 0.10 -10.03
CA GLU A 187 11.48 -1.13 -10.61
C GLU A 187 10.65 -2.39 -10.34
N ARG A 188 9.77 -2.34 -9.33
CA ARG A 188 8.84 -3.42 -8.98
C ARG A 188 7.48 -3.32 -9.69
N GLN A 189 7.17 -2.17 -10.28
CA GLN A 189 5.87 -1.90 -10.88
C GLN A 189 5.93 -1.57 -12.37
N LEU A 190 7.09 -1.14 -12.88
CA LEU A 190 7.25 -0.70 -14.25
C LEU A 190 8.37 -1.45 -14.95
N ASP A 191 8.21 -1.66 -16.23
CA ASP A 191 9.31 -2.02 -17.11
C ASP A 191 10.15 -0.78 -17.48
N PRO A 192 11.37 -0.94 -18.04
CA PRO A 192 12.27 0.18 -18.32
C PRO A 192 11.64 1.29 -19.15
N THR A 193 10.87 0.95 -20.18
CA THR A 193 10.24 1.93 -21.08
C THR A 193 9.21 2.80 -20.36
N ALA A 194 8.34 2.19 -19.55
CA ALA A 194 7.36 2.93 -18.77
C ALA A 194 8.03 3.79 -17.69
N ALA A 195 9.12 3.30 -17.08
CA ALA A 195 9.89 4.04 -16.10
C ALA A 195 10.60 5.27 -16.69
N GLU A 196 11.16 5.18 -17.91
CA GLU A 196 11.75 6.31 -18.63
C GLU A 196 10.69 7.36 -18.97
N LEU A 197 9.51 6.94 -19.44
CA LEU A 197 8.38 7.85 -19.72
C LEU A 197 7.94 8.57 -18.45
N LEU A 198 7.88 7.88 -17.32
CA LEU A 198 7.56 8.47 -16.03
C LEU A 198 8.60 9.48 -15.61
N GLN A 199 9.88 9.14 -15.61
CA GLN A 199 10.97 10.03 -15.24
C GLN A 199 10.99 11.28 -16.12
N HIS A 200 10.84 11.11 -17.43
CA HIS A 200 10.75 12.24 -18.37
C HIS A 200 9.58 13.18 -18.05
N SER A 201 8.39 12.63 -17.83
CA SER A 201 7.20 13.41 -17.49
C SER A 201 7.34 14.15 -16.16
N LEU A 202 7.97 13.55 -15.17
CA LEU A 202 8.21 14.17 -13.87
C LEU A 202 9.28 15.26 -13.94
N THR A 203 10.33 15.05 -14.75
CA THR A 203 11.36 16.08 -15.03
C THR A 203 10.75 17.30 -15.71
N GLN A 204 9.87 17.10 -16.70
CA GLN A 204 9.16 18.21 -17.35
C GLN A 204 8.26 18.99 -16.38
N ARG A 205 7.86 18.40 -15.28
CA ARG A 205 7.08 19.03 -14.19
C ARG A 205 7.95 19.67 -13.12
N GLY A 206 9.28 19.69 -13.29
CA GLY A 206 10.21 20.38 -12.40
C GLY A 206 10.84 19.54 -11.30
N LEU A 207 10.67 18.20 -11.32
CA LEU A 207 11.38 17.33 -10.39
C LEU A 207 12.78 16.98 -10.92
N SER A 208 13.75 16.97 -10.02
CA SER A 208 15.12 16.54 -10.31
C SER A 208 15.36 15.09 -9.85
N PHE A 209 16.29 14.40 -10.52
CA PHE A 209 16.59 13.00 -10.23
C PHE A 209 18.07 12.76 -10.09
N ARG A 210 18.47 11.94 -9.11
CA ARG A 210 19.78 11.34 -8.97
C ARG A 210 19.61 9.83 -8.85
N MET A 211 19.76 9.16 -9.99
CA MET A 211 19.60 7.71 -10.12
C MET A 211 20.94 6.99 -9.87
N GLY A 212 20.90 5.70 -9.54
CA GLY A 212 22.10 4.89 -9.25
C GLY A 212 22.90 5.40 -8.05
N ALA A 213 22.26 6.14 -7.13
CA ALA A 213 22.93 6.89 -6.09
C ALA A 213 22.76 6.23 -4.70
N GLU A 214 23.87 5.73 -4.13
CA GLU A 214 23.89 5.20 -2.78
C GLU A 214 24.23 6.30 -1.77
N THR A 215 23.30 6.59 -0.85
CA THR A 215 23.52 7.57 0.23
C THR A 215 24.53 7.02 1.23
N ALA A 216 25.63 7.74 1.44
CA ALA A 216 26.66 7.41 2.42
C ALA A 216 26.38 8.00 3.80
N ALA A 217 25.88 9.23 3.85
CA ALA A 217 25.55 9.94 5.08
C ALA A 217 24.55 11.08 4.80
N ILE A 218 23.84 11.48 5.83
CA ILE A 218 23.05 12.70 5.86
C ILE A 218 23.87 13.73 6.65
N THR A 219 24.21 14.83 6.00
CA THR A 219 25.01 15.90 6.60
C THR A 219 24.11 16.87 7.38
N GLY A 220 24.70 17.66 8.25
CA GLY A 220 23.95 18.63 9.05
C GLY A 220 24.82 19.77 9.53
N ASP A 221 24.16 20.84 9.98
CA ASP A 221 24.79 22.01 10.57
C ASP A 221 25.19 21.77 12.05
N GLU A 222 25.79 22.79 12.66
CA GLU A 222 26.21 22.77 14.07
C GLU A 222 25.02 22.65 15.06
N ALA A 223 23.82 23.02 14.64
CA ALA A 223 22.59 22.87 15.44
C ALA A 223 21.97 21.49 15.32
N GLY A 224 22.56 20.60 14.53
CA GLY A 224 22.06 19.22 14.34
C GLY A 224 20.96 19.07 13.32
N ARG A 225 20.64 20.13 12.57
CA ARG A 225 19.66 20.13 11.49
C ARG A 225 20.28 19.64 10.19
N VAL A 226 19.51 18.91 9.38
CA VAL A 226 19.95 18.45 8.06
C VAL A 226 20.29 19.64 7.14
N ASN A 227 21.40 19.52 6.40
CA ASN A 227 21.80 20.47 5.36
C ASN A 227 22.17 19.79 4.03
N GLY A 228 22.09 18.45 3.93
CA GLY A 228 22.37 17.75 2.68
C GLY A 228 22.60 16.26 2.83
N LEU A 229 22.98 15.66 1.71
CA LEU A 229 23.37 14.26 1.57
C LEU A 229 24.78 14.17 1.01
N ARG A 230 25.53 13.12 1.40
CA ARG A 230 26.78 12.68 0.80
C ARG A 230 26.60 11.27 0.22
N PHE A 231 27.18 11.03 -0.94
CA PHE A 231 27.00 9.78 -1.68
C PHE A 231 28.26 8.91 -1.64
N LYS A 232 28.07 7.61 -1.87
CA LYS A 232 29.16 6.63 -2.07
C LYS A 232 29.53 6.58 -3.54
N ASP A 233 30.19 7.60 -4.03
CA ASP A 233 30.77 7.65 -5.37
C ASP A 233 32.25 8.04 -5.32
N ALA A 234 32.95 7.98 -6.45
CA ALA A 234 34.38 8.22 -6.52
C ALA A 234 34.81 9.63 -6.05
N ASP A 235 33.87 10.58 -6.14
CA ASP A 235 34.11 12.01 -5.86
C ASP A 235 33.53 12.44 -4.49
N ASP A 236 32.97 11.52 -3.68
CA ASP A 236 32.26 11.83 -2.43
C ASP A 236 31.27 13.01 -2.62
N SER A 237 30.54 12.97 -3.73
CA SER A 237 29.68 14.07 -4.15
C SER A 237 28.55 14.34 -3.15
N THR A 238 28.05 15.56 -3.13
CA THR A 238 27.04 16.03 -2.19
C THR A 238 25.80 16.57 -2.90
N LEU A 239 24.69 16.63 -2.15
CA LEU A 239 23.44 17.29 -2.54
C LEU A 239 22.94 18.11 -1.36
N ASP A 240 22.76 19.42 -1.54
CA ASP A 240 22.17 20.28 -0.52
C ASP A 240 20.69 19.94 -0.33
N ALA A 241 20.25 19.89 0.91
CA ALA A 241 18.84 19.68 1.25
C ALA A 241 18.52 20.22 2.65
N ASP A 242 17.45 20.99 2.77
CA ASP A 242 16.91 21.50 4.03
C ASP A 242 15.93 20.52 4.68
N LEU A 243 15.44 19.56 3.88
CA LEU A 243 14.56 18.48 4.26
C LEU A 243 14.98 17.18 3.58
N VAL A 244 15.03 16.09 4.32
CA VAL A 244 15.24 14.73 3.77
C VAL A 244 14.05 13.85 4.10
N VAL A 245 13.39 13.29 3.07
CA VAL A 245 12.30 12.33 3.23
C VAL A 245 12.77 10.94 2.88
N MET A 246 12.65 9.98 3.81
CA MET A 246 12.97 8.58 3.57
C MET A 246 11.73 7.78 3.16
N ALA A 247 11.66 7.34 1.91
CA ALA A 247 10.57 6.55 1.33
C ALA A 247 11.09 5.26 0.65
N VAL A 248 11.93 4.49 1.37
CA VAL A 248 12.66 3.33 0.87
C VAL A 248 12.04 1.98 1.25
N GLY A 249 10.76 1.99 1.56
CA GLY A 249 9.99 0.80 1.91
C GLY A 249 9.57 0.76 3.37
N ILE A 250 8.93 -0.34 3.74
CA ILE A 250 8.31 -0.54 5.05
C ILE A 250 8.77 -1.84 5.69
N ARG A 251 8.58 -1.94 7.01
CA ARG A 251 8.79 -3.17 7.80
C ARG A 251 7.52 -3.47 8.60
N PRO A 252 6.98 -4.70 8.56
CA PRO A 252 5.87 -5.12 9.41
C PRO A 252 6.13 -4.87 10.90
N ASN A 253 5.13 -4.38 11.62
CA ASN A 253 5.18 -4.20 13.06
C ASN A 253 4.86 -5.51 13.76
N ILE A 254 5.89 -6.28 14.09
CA ILE A 254 5.80 -7.61 14.69
C ILE A 254 6.22 -7.67 16.15
N ASP A 255 6.80 -6.60 16.69
CA ASP A 255 7.47 -6.60 17.97
C ASP A 255 6.52 -6.98 19.12
N LEU A 256 5.30 -6.43 19.14
CA LEU A 256 4.26 -6.77 20.11
C LEU A 256 3.83 -8.26 20.01
N ALA A 257 3.63 -8.77 18.81
CA ALA A 257 3.27 -10.18 18.58
C ALA A 257 4.41 -11.12 19.00
N LYS A 258 5.64 -10.76 18.66
CA LYS A 258 6.85 -11.53 19.00
C LYS A 258 7.09 -11.56 20.51
N SER A 259 6.92 -10.44 21.23
CA SER A 259 7.04 -10.38 22.71
C SER A 259 5.96 -11.21 23.41
N ALA A 260 4.78 -11.32 22.81
CA ALA A 260 3.71 -12.23 23.26
C ALA A 260 3.97 -13.70 22.94
N GLY A 261 5.08 -14.03 22.26
CA GLY A 261 5.46 -15.39 21.88
C GLY A 261 4.66 -15.91 20.69
N LEU A 262 4.09 -15.05 19.84
CA LEU A 262 3.50 -15.48 18.57
C LEU A 262 4.59 -15.75 17.52
N HIS A 263 4.27 -16.61 16.56
CA HIS A 263 5.21 -16.93 15.50
C HIS A 263 5.27 -15.77 14.50
N CYS A 264 6.48 -15.23 14.32
CA CYS A 264 6.77 -14.14 13.42
C CYS A 264 8.07 -14.42 12.66
N ASP A 265 8.07 -14.16 11.34
CA ASP A 265 9.27 -14.16 10.51
C ASP A 265 9.38 -12.76 9.85
N LYS A 266 9.02 -12.58 8.59
CA LYS A 266 8.93 -11.24 7.95
C LYS A 266 7.73 -10.46 8.45
N GLY A 267 6.66 -11.17 8.86
CA GLY A 267 5.43 -10.67 9.42
C GLY A 267 4.91 -11.58 10.54
N ILE A 268 3.71 -11.32 11.04
CA ILE A 268 2.99 -12.20 11.96
C ILE A 268 2.43 -13.36 11.12
N VAL A 269 2.89 -14.58 11.37
CA VAL A 269 2.49 -15.74 10.58
C VAL A 269 1.05 -16.12 10.88
N VAL A 270 0.23 -16.20 9.84
CA VAL A 270 -1.19 -16.60 9.89
C VAL A 270 -1.49 -17.74 8.92
N ASN A 271 -2.58 -18.43 9.20
CA ASN A 271 -3.17 -19.43 8.30
C ASN A 271 -4.16 -18.78 7.31
N ASP A 272 -4.80 -19.59 6.47
CA ASP A 272 -5.74 -19.13 5.44
C ASP A 272 -7.04 -18.48 6.01
N THR A 273 -7.27 -18.53 7.32
CA THR A 273 -8.38 -17.84 8.00
C THR A 273 -7.93 -16.62 8.80
N MET A 274 -6.70 -16.14 8.55
CA MET A 274 -6.05 -15.03 9.26
C MET A 274 -5.81 -15.31 10.75
N GLN A 275 -5.89 -16.54 11.23
CA GLN A 275 -5.53 -16.91 12.59
C GLN A 275 -4.02 -17.13 12.72
N THR A 276 -3.45 -16.70 13.83
CA THR A 276 -2.13 -17.15 14.27
C THR A 276 -2.21 -18.59 14.79
N TYR A 277 -1.10 -19.18 15.25
CA TYR A 277 -1.17 -20.49 15.88
C TYR A 277 -1.97 -20.49 17.22
N ASP A 278 -2.18 -19.31 17.81
CA ASP A 278 -3.13 -19.17 18.91
C ASP A 278 -4.54 -18.95 18.34
N PRO A 279 -5.48 -19.89 18.54
CA PRO A 279 -6.78 -19.85 17.86
C PRO A 279 -7.69 -18.69 18.33
N ARG A 280 -7.26 -17.87 19.29
CA ARG A 280 -7.96 -16.67 19.74
C ARG A 280 -7.42 -15.41 19.12
N ILE A 281 -6.24 -15.47 18.49
CA ILE A 281 -5.53 -14.30 17.99
C ILE A 281 -5.45 -14.36 16.46
N TYR A 282 -5.93 -13.32 15.84
CA TYR A 282 -5.90 -13.08 14.39
C TYR A 282 -4.91 -11.96 14.09
N ALA A 283 -4.42 -11.90 12.86
CA ALA A 283 -3.71 -10.74 12.37
C ALA A 283 -4.14 -10.40 10.95
N VAL A 284 -4.20 -9.09 10.63
CA VAL A 284 -4.58 -8.57 9.31
C VAL A 284 -3.74 -7.36 8.96
N GLY A 285 -3.56 -7.11 7.67
CA GLY A 285 -2.89 -5.92 7.18
C GLY A 285 -1.40 -6.12 6.94
N GLU A 286 -0.68 -5.00 6.88
CA GLU A 286 0.76 -5.01 6.54
C GLU A 286 1.66 -5.68 7.58
N CYS A 287 1.14 -5.98 8.77
CA CYS A 287 1.87 -6.75 9.78
C CYS A 287 1.89 -8.25 9.52
N VAL A 288 1.10 -8.74 8.57
CA VAL A 288 0.87 -10.17 8.33
C VAL A 288 1.88 -10.78 7.39
N GLU A 289 2.25 -12.03 7.68
CA GLU A 289 2.86 -12.96 6.74
C GLU A 289 1.93 -14.14 6.51
N HIS A 290 1.53 -14.34 5.25
CA HIS A 290 0.71 -15.45 4.82
C HIS A 290 1.43 -16.21 3.72
N ARG A 291 1.65 -17.53 3.90
CA ARG A 291 2.35 -18.38 2.93
C ARG A 291 3.69 -17.79 2.48
N GLN A 292 4.48 -17.22 3.41
CA GLN A 292 5.78 -16.54 3.20
C GLN A 292 5.70 -15.21 2.43
N ALA A 293 4.50 -14.72 2.09
CA ALA A 293 4.28 -13.44 1.45
C ALA A 293 3.86 -12.37 2.46
N VAL A 294 4.35 -11.14 2.26
CA VAL A 294 3.92 -9.92 2.96
C VAL A 294 3.42 -8.93 1.92
N TYR A 295 2.42 -8.13 2.28
CA TYR A 295 1.78 -7.20 1.36
C TYR A 295 1.87 -5.77 1.88
N GLY A 296 2.22 -4.83 1.01
CA GLY A 296 2.30 -3.40 1.29
C GLY A 296 1.31 -2.57 0.46
N LEU A 297 0.28 -3.20 -0.09
CA LEU A 297 -0.79 -2.55 -0.86
C LEU A 297 -2.14 -2.80 -0.18
N VAL A 298 -3.11 -1.93 -0.42
CA VAL A 298 -4.38 -1.93 0.33
C VAL A 298 -5.33 -3.06 -0.07
N ALA A 299 -5.41 -3.42 -1.36
CA ALA A 299 -6.35 -4.44 -1.81
C ALA A 299 -6.19 -5.79 -1.08
N PRO A 300 -4.96 -6.35 -0.92
CA PRO A 300 -4.75 -7.55 -0.09
C PRO A 300 -5.23 -7.42 1.35
N LEU A 301 -5.10 -6.23 1.94
CA LEU A 301 -5.53 -5.99 3.32
C LEU A 301 -7.04 -6.12 3.48
N TRP A 302 -7.81 -5.69 2.48
CA TRP A 302 -9.27 -5.81 2.48
C TRP A 302 -9.72 -7.26 2.29
N ASP A 303 -9.04 -8.02 1.42
CA ASP A 303 -9.30 -9.45 1.28
C ASP A 303 -9.06 -10.19 2.60
N GLN A 304 -7.94 -9.90 3.27
CA GLN A 304 -7.60 -10.43 4.60
C GLN A 304 -8.65 -10.04 5.65
N ALA A 305 -9.07 -8.76 5.69
CA ALA A 305 -10.06 -8.27 6.64
C ALA A 305 -11.40 -8.99 6.47
N LYS A 306 -11.86 -9.15 5.24
CA LYS A 306 -13.10 -9.88 4.91
C LYS A 306 -13.05 -11.33 5.37
N VAL A 307 -11.95 -12.03 5.16
CA VAL A 307 -11.77 -13.43 5.61
C VAL A 307 -11.74 -13.49 7.13
N CYS A 308 -11.00 -12.60 7.79
CA CYS A 308 -10.93 -12.50 9.24
C CYS A 308 -12.33 -12.26 9.86
N ALA A 309 -13.07 -11.26 9.36
CA ALA A 309 -14.41 -10.95 9.83
C ALA A 309 -15.39 -12.12 9.63
N ASN A 310 -15.32 -12.80 8.48
CA ASN A 310 -16.13 -13.99 8.21
C ASN A 310 -15.86 -15.09 9.22
N HIS A 311 -14.61 -15.34 9.56
CA HIS A 311 -14.23 -16.36 10.53
C HIS A 311 -14.63 -15.96 11.97
N LEU A 312 -14.46 -14.68 12.35
CA LEU A 312 -14.93 -14.13 13.63
C LEU A 312 -16.46 -14.20 13.76
N ALA A 313 -17.19 -14.03 12.67
CA ALA A 313 -18.66 -14.19 12.60
C ALA A 313 -19.13 -15.66 12.65
N TRP A 314 -18.21 -16.63 12.73
CA TRP A 314 -18.43 -18.08 12.69
C TRP A 314 -19.13 -18.59 11.43
N ARG A 315 -18.97 -17.89 10.33
CA ARG A 315 -19.45 -18.36 9.03
C ARG A 315 -18.51 -19.41 8.43
N GLY A 316 -17.19 -19.25 8.62
CA GLY A 316 -16.15 -20.25 8.42
C GLY A 316 -15.93 -20.79 7.01
N HIS A 317 -16.51 -20.15 5.99
CA HIS A 317 -16.45 -20.61 4.59
C HIS A 317 -15.51 -19.78 3.70
N SER A 318 -14.88 -18.73 4.23
CA SER A 318 -13.94 -17.88 3.49
C SER A 318 -12.51 -18.24 3.83
N HIS A 319 -11.67 -18.34 2.80
CA HIS A 319 -10.24 -18.57 2.92
C HIS A 319 -9.49 -17.50 2.13
N TYR A 320 -8.31 -17.13 2.60
CA TYR A 320 -7.39 -16.25 1.91
C TYR A 320 -6.31 -17.09 1.21
N ASP A 321 -6.31 -17.10 -0.10
CA ASP A 321 -5.36 -17.87 -0.91
C ASP A 321 -4.16 -17.05 -1.38
N GLY A 322 -4.07 -15.80 -0.92
CA GLY A 322 -3.14 -14.78 -1.38
C GLY A 322 -3.82 -13.81 -2.34
N SER A 323 -3.15 -12.72 -2.65
CA SER A 323 -3.67 -11.70 -3.58
C SER A 323 -2.68 -11.44 -4.70
N VAL A 324 -3.15 -11.47 -5.93
CA VAL A 324 -2.45 -10.86 -7.05
C VAL A 324 -2.60 -9.35 -6.88
N THR A 325 -1.50 -8.62 -6.95
CA THR A 325 -1.52 -7.18 -6.70
C THR A 325 -1.57 -6.40 -8.00
N ALA A 326 -2.36 -5.33 -8.00
CA ALA A 326 -2.33 -4.32 -9.02
C ALA A 326 -1.94 -2.98 -8.39
N THR A 327 -1.12 -2.22 -9.08
CA THR A 327 -0.69 -0.88 -8.67
C THR A 327 -1.28 0.14 -9.63
N GLN A 328 -1.97 1.13 -9.09
CA GLN A 328 -2.44 2.28 -9.84
C GLN A 328 -1.83 3.54 -9.24
N LEU A 329 -1.10 4.31 -10.05
CA LEU A 329 -0.55 5.60 -9.66
C LEU A 329 -1.42 6.70 -10.27
N LYS A 330 -1.97 7.56 -9.41
CA LYS A 330 -2.72 8.77 -9.81
C LYS A 330 -2.09 10.06 -9.31
N VAL A 331 -0.90 9.98 -8.80
CA VAL A 331 -0.19 11.13 -8.29
C VAL A 331 0.43 11.86 -9.47
N THR A 332 0.30 13.15 -9.51
CA THR A 332 0.93 13.95 -10.58
C THR A 332 0.11 14.12 -11.87
N GLY A 333 -1.10 13.57 -11.99
CA GLY A 333 -1.86 13.59 -13.25
C GLY A 333 -1.21 12.74 -14.36
N ILE A 334 -0.42 11.73 -13.95
CA ILE A 334 0.07 10.65 -14.83
C ILE A 334 -0.69 9.41 -14.45
N ASP A 335 -1.44 8.86 -15.40
CA ASP A 335 -2.15 7.61 -15.20
C ASP A 335 -1.23 6.43 -15.51
N MET A 336 -1.01 5.58 -14.54
CA MET A 336 -0.27 4.33 -14.69
C MET A 336 -0.99 3.18 -14.00
N TYR A 337 -0.86 2.00 -14.59
CA TYR A 337 -1.40 0.77 -14.05
C TYR A 337 -0.42 -0.37 -14.30
N SER A 338 -0.16 -1.17 -13.28
CA SER A 338 0.58 -2.42 -13.46
C SER A 338 0.00 -3.53 -12.60
N ALA A 339 0.05 -4.75 -13.10
CA ALA A 339 -0.41 -5.93 -12.39
C ALA A 339 0.36 -7.17 -12.82
N GLY A 340 0.50 -8.14 -11.90
CA GLY A 340 1.09 -9.44 -12.17
C GLY A 340 2.60 -9.41 -12.41
N ASP A 341 3.09 -10.46 -13.09
CA ASP A 341 4.49 -10.63 -13.49
C ASP A 341 4.69 -10.14 -14.92
N PHE A 342 5.19 -8.92 -15.06
CA PHE A 342 5.46 -8.30 -16.36
C PHE A 342 6.94 -8.42 -16.80
N ALA A 343 7.74 -9.20 -16.07
CA ALA A 343 9.10 -9.53 -16.49
C ALA A 343 9.06 -10.42 -17.75
N GLN A 344 9.98 -10.17 -18.66
CA GLN A 344 10.15 -11.03 -19.82
C GLN A 344 10.99 -12.24 -19.43
N GLY A 345 10.50 -13.44 -19.75
CA GLY A 345 11.17 -14.72 -19.56
C GLY A 345 11.26 -15.50 -20.86
N GLU A 346 11.98 -16.64 -20.85
CA GLU A 346 12.13 -17.52 -22.02
C GLU A 346 10.78 -18.16 -22.47
N ASP A 347 9.83 -18.28 -21.53
CA ASP A 347 8.51 -18.87 -21.67
C ASP A 347 7.39 -17.83 -21.79
N THR A 348 7.73 -16.58 -22.11
CA THR A 348 6.76 -15.48 -22.21
C THR A 348 6.74 -14.83 -23.56
N ASP A 349 5.53 -14.49 -24.03
CA ASP A 349 5.31 -13.60 -25.14
C ASP A 349 4.96 -12.19 -24.65
N THR A 350 5.38 -11.17 -25.41
CA THR A 350 5.12 -9.79 -25.04
C THR A 350 4.44 -9.04 -26.19
N LEU A 351 3.28 -8.49 -25.91
CA LEU A 351 2.58 -7.58 -26.80
C LEU A 351 2.84 -6.15 -26.32
N THR A 352 3.24 -5.26 -27.27
CA THR A 352 3.57 -3.87 -26.93
C THR A 352 2.89 -2.91 -27.89
N TYR A 353 2.29 -1.86 -27.34
CA TYR A 353 1.80 -0.70 -28.08
C TYR A 353 2.44 0.57 -27.52
N ALA A 354 3.00 1.41 -28.37
CA ALA A 354 3.64 2.65 -27.96
C ALA A 354 3.27 3.81 -28.91
N ASP A 355 2.61 4.82 -28.34
CA ASP A 355 2.48 6.15 -28.95
C ASP A 355 3.13 7.18 -28.01
N ILE A 356 4.44 7.29 -28.12
CA ILE A 356 5.25 8.13 -27.23
C ILE A 356 4.87 9.61 -27.34
N ARG A 357 4.44 10.06 -28.54
CA ARG A 357 4.02 11.46 -28.75
C ARG A 357 2.76 11.81 -27.96
N ARG A 358 1.86 10.85 -27.81
CA ARG A 358 0.64 11.00 -26.99
C ARG A 358 0.83 10.58 -25.53
N GLY A 359 2.04 10.11 -25.16
CA GLY A 359 2.32 9.60 -23.84
C GLY A 359 1.54 8.34 -23.51
N VAL A 360 1.35 7.44 -24.49
CA VAL A 360 0.67 6.16 -24.28
C VAL A 360 1.62 5.01 -24.51
N TYR A 361 1.71 4.12 -23.52
CA TYR A 361 2.45 2.88 -23.61
C TYR A 361 1.67 1.76 -22.94
N LYS A 362 1.60 0.61 -23.61
CA LYS A 362 0.97 -0.62 -23.10
C LYS A 362 1.91 -1.79 -23.33
N ARG A 363 2.12 -2.58 -22.30
CA ARG A 363 2.85 -3.85 -22.35
C ARG A 363 2.00 -4.92 -21.70
N ILE A 364 1.76 -6.01 -22.42
CA ILE A 364 1.03 -7.18 -21.95
C ILE A 364 1.94 -8.38 -22.10
N VAL A 365 2.21 -9.07 -21.01
CA VAL A 365 3.02 -10.28 -20.99
C VAL A 365 2.09 -11.48 -20.88
N LEU A 366 2.27 -12.43 -21.79
CA LEU A 366 1.52 -13.67 -21.84
C LEU A 366 2.41 -14.86 -21.49
N ARG A 367 1.86 -15.84 -20.81
CA ARG A 367 2.43 -17.16 -20.56
C ARG A 367 1.35 -18.21 -20.85
N ASP A 368 1.62 -19.13 -21.76
CA ASP A 368 0.64 -20.15 -22.18
C ASP A 368 -0.71 -19.54 -22.58
N ASP A 369 -0.69 -18.51 -23.44
CA ASP A 369 -1.86 -17.74 -23.89
C ASP A 369 -2.74 -17.17 -22.76
N ARG A 370 -2.15 -16.89 -21.58
CA ARG A 370 -2.80 -16.25 -20.43
C ARG A 370 -2.05 -15.00 -20.05
N ILE A 371 -2.75 -13.98 -19.59
CA ILE A 371 -2.12 -12.74 -19.14
C ILE A 371 -1.36 -13.02 -17.85
N ALA A 372 -0.04 -12.92 -17.90
CA ALA A 372 0.86 -13.03 -16.75
C ALA A 372 1.13 -11.68 -16.10
N GLY A 373 1.24 -10.62 -16.90
CA GLY A 373 1.50 -9.27 -16.41
C GLY A 373 1.07 -8.19 -17.38
N VAL A 374 0.81 -7.00 -16.83
CA VAL A 374 0.39 -5.82 -17.60
C VAL A 374 1.06 -4.57 -17.05
N VAL A 375 1.56 -3.72 -17.93
CA VAL A 375 1.99 -2.35 -17.64
C VAL A 375 1.30 -1.41 -18.62
N LEU A 376 0.56 -0.43 -18.09
CA LEU A 376 -0.11 0.60 -18.87
C LEU A 376 0.36 1.97 -18.39
N TYR A 377 0.66 2.87 -19.32
CA TYR A 377 1.06 4.25 -19.07
C TYR A 377 0.23 5.18 -19.96
N GLY A 378 -0.34 6.24 -19.39
CA GLY A 378 -1.16 7.24 -20.06
C GLY A 378 -2.61 6.79 -20.30
N ASP A 379 -2.84 5.67 -20.98
CA ASP A 379 -4.17 5.08 -21.13
C ASP A 379 -4.32 3.82 -20.26
N THR A 380 -4.92 3.97 -19.10
CA THR A 380 -5.11 2.91 -18.10
C THR A 380 -6.54 2.38 -17.98
N ARG A 381 -7.45 2.82 -18.87
CA ARG A 381 -8.90 2.53 -18.78
C ARG A 381 -9.22 1.04 -18.71
N ASP A 382 -8.45 0.22 -19.42
CA ASP A 382 -8.66 -1.22 -19.48
C ASP A 382 -7.89 -2.01 -18.40
N GLY A 383 -7.17 -1.35 -17.48
CA GLY A 383 -6.38 -2.02 -16.45
C GLY A 383 -7.17 -3.05 -15.63
N GLY A 384 -8.37 -2.68 -15.16
CA GLY A 384 -9.25 -3.58 -14.43
C GLY A 384 -9.78 -4.75 -15.28
N TRP A 385 -9.95 -4.57 -16.60
CA TRP A 385 -10.35 -5.63 -17.51
C TRP A 385 -9.22 -6.64 -17.72
N TYR A 386 -7.99 -6.20 -17.96
CA TYR A 386 -6.83 -7.10 -18.03
C TYR A 386 -6.63 -7.87 -16.73
N PHE A 387 -6.78 -7.17 -15.59
CA PHE A 387 -6.64 -7.79 -14.27
C PHE A 387 -7.67 -8.90 -14.02
N LYS A 388 -8.92 -8.70 -14.44
CA LYS A 388 -9.97 -9.73 -14.39
C LYS A 388 -9.57 -10.99 -15.17
N HIS A 389 -9.09 -10.82 -16.41
CA HIS A 389 -8.65 -11.96 -17.24
C HIS A 389 -7.44 -12.67 -16.61
N MET A 390 -6.50 -11.90 -16.04
CA MET A 390 -5.36 -12.45 -15.30
C MET A 390 -5.81 -13.29 -14.10
N GLN A 391 -6.70 -12.75 -13.26
CA GLN A 391 -7.20 -13.47 -12.08
C GLN A 391 -7.99 -14.74 -12.45
N ALA A 392 -8.77 -14.69 -13.53
CA ALA A 392 -9.53 -15.83 -14.04
C ALA A 392 -8.67 -16.87 -14.77
N GLY A 393 -7.41 -16.54 -15.08
CA GLY A 393 -6.55 -17.39 -15.90
C GLY A 393 -7.15 -17.63 -17.28
N THR A 394 -7.82 -16.63 -17.87
CA THR A 394 -8.52 -16.75 -19.15
C THR A 394 -7.52 -17.06 -20.26
N ASP A 395 -7.82 -18.04 -21.10
CA ASP A 395 -7.13 -18.27 -22.36
C ASP A 395 -7.54 -17.15 -23.35
N VAL A 396 -6.56 -16.37 -23.80
CA VAL A 396 -6.76 -15.20 -24.66
C VAL A 396 -6.33 -15.45 -26.11
N SER A 397 -6.01 -16.69 -26.49
CA SER A 397 -5.52 -17.05 -27.83
C SER A 397 -6.45 -16.58 -28.95
N ALA A 398 -7.77 -16.66 -28.75
CA ALA A 398 -8.78 -16.28 -29.74
C ALA A 398 -8.78 -14.78 -30.09
N PHE A 399 -8.33 -13.90 -29.16
CA PHE A 399 -8.32 -12.44 -29.37
C PHE A 399 -6.96 -11.81 -29.04
N ARG A 400 -5.91 -12.62 -29.03
CA ARG A 400 -4.54 -12.21 -28.67
C ARG A 400 -4.09 -10.95 -29.38
N ASP A 401 -4.27 -10.88 -30.70
CA ASP A 401 -3.79 -9.77 -31.54
C ASP A 401 -4.56 -8.46 -31.29
N LEU A 402 -5.72 -8.53 -30.67
CA LEU A 402 -6.56 -7.38 -30.31
C LEU A 402 -6.27 -6.86 -28.89
N LEU A 403 -5.57 -7.62 -28.05
CA LEU A 403 -5.34 -7.27 -26.64
C LEU A 403 -4.76 -5.87 -26.44
N VAL A 404 -3.76 -5.48 -27.24
CA VAL A 404 -3.10 -4.17 -27.10
C VAL A 404 -4.03 -2.98 -27.36
N PHE A 405 -5.11 -3.20 -28.11
CA PHE A 405 -6.11 -2.17 -28.41
C PHE A 405 -7.17 -2.05 -27.31
N GLY A 406 -7.24 -3.04 -26.39
CA GLY A 406 -8.07 -3.03 -25.20
C GLY A 406 -9.47 -3.62 -25.40
N LYS A 407 -10.26 -3.55 -24.33
CA LYS A 407 -11.56 -4.19 -24.16
C LYS A 407 -12.51 -3.94 -25.36
N ALA A 408 -12.64 -2.68 -25.77
CA ALA A 408 -13.61 -2.31 -26.80
C ALA A 408 -13.35 -2.99 -28.16
N PHE A 409 -12.08 -3.23 -28.51
CA PHE A 409 -11.72 -3.90 -29.76
C PHE A 409 -11.92 -5.41 -29.69
N VAL A 410 -11.69 -6.01 -28.53
CA VAL A 410 -11.93 -7.46 -28.33
C VAL A 410 -13.43 -7.74 -28.41
N GLU A 411 -14.27 -6.96 -27.71
CA GLU A 411 -15.72 -7.12 -27.70
C GLU A 411 -16.35 -6.83 -29.08
N ALA A 412 -15.83 -5.85 -29.83
CA ALA A 412 -16.30 -5.57 -31.20
C ALA A 412 -15.90 -6.66 -32.21
N GLY A 413 -14.79 -7.38 -31.97
CA GLY A 413 -14.38 -8.53 -32.78
C GLY A 413 -15.28 -9.75 -32.61
N ASP A 414 -15.87 -9.89 -31.41
CA ASP A 414 -16.82 -10.98 -31.08
C ASP A 414 -18.21 -10.75 -31.74
N ASP A 415 -18.58 -9.48 -32.00
CA ASP A 415 -19.84 -9.09 -32.65
C ASP A 415 -19.75 -9.12 -34.21
N SER A 416 -18.64 -9.58 -34.78
CA SER A 416 -18.56 -9.75 -36.24
C SER A 416 -19.54 -10.85 -36.68
N PRO A 417 -20.50 -10.57 -37.57
CA PRO A 417 -21.45 -11.60 -38.00
C PRO A 417 -20.67 -12.74 -38.62
N ASP A 418 -20.86 -13.93 -38.09
CA ASP A 418 -20.40 -15.18 -38.67
C ASP A 418 -20.61 -15.17 -40.18
N ASP A 419 -19.61 -15.61 -40.89
CA ASP A 419 -19.55 -15.80 -42.31
C ASP A 419 -20.58 -16.86 -42.78
N GLU A 420 -21.88 -16.58 -42.62
CA GLU A 420 -22.97 -17.38 -43.20
C GLU A 420 -23.09 -17.27 -44.72
N THR A 421 -22.30 -16.37 -45.34
CA THR A 421 -22.38 -16.13 -46.79
C THR A 421 -21.42 -16.99 -47.62
N ALA A 422 -20.58 -17.83 -47.02
CA ALA A 422 -19.65 -18.70 -47.76
C ALA A 422 -20.20 -20.08 -48.11
N LYS A 423 -21.45 -20.43 -47.76
CA LYS A 423 -22.05 -21.76 -48.04
C LYS A 423 -23.14 -21.77 -49.15
N GLU A 424 -23.47 -20.66 -49.75
CA GLU A 424 -24.44 -20.60 -50.87
C GLU A 424 -23.82 -20.42 -52.27
N ALA A 425 -22.50 -20.52 -52.42
CA ALA A 425 -21.82 -20.43 -53.73
C ALA A 425 -20.84 -21.61 -53.94
N ALA A 426 -21.31 -22.86 -53.79
CA ALA A 426 -20.60 -24.04 -54.28
C ALA A 426 -21.59 -25.06 -54.86
#